data_f5ea07fd78f14be762ade120919d0482
#
_entry.id   f5ea07fd78f14be762ade120919d0482
#
_cell.length_a   1.000
_cell.length_b   1.000
_cell.length_c   1.000
_cell.angle_alpha   90.00
_cell.angle_beta   90.00
_cell.angle_gamma   90.00
#
_symmetry.space_group_name_H-M   'P 1'
#
loop_
_entity.id
_entity.type
_entity.pdbx_description
1 polymer ?
#
loop_
_entity_poly.entity_id
_entity_poly.type
_entity_poly.pdbx_seq_one_letter_code
_entity_poly.pdbx_strand_id
1 'polypeptide(L)'
;METMKMWKLLPLVLILTIAPVGMAQELKKEFIDTQGQESRSAAVKVKGGTMLFLAGHTASQPRPDADLGNFDAQFKAVFEKIANTLAKAGGNLDDIVSMSVFLTDLRYTPQFQKMAKDVFKKNFPAMTFIEVSHLARPQSIMEVQPIAVLP
;
A
#
# COMPACT_ATOMS: atom_id res chain seq x y z
N MET A 1 54.04 -65.36 -4.70
CA MET A 1 53.01 -65.01 -5.71
C MET A 1 51.87 -64.31 -4.99
N GLU A 2 51.98 -62.95 -4.91
CA GLU A 2 51.02 -62.13 -4.15
C GLU A 2 49.94 -61.63 -5.12
N THR A 3 48.72 -61.93 -4.78
CA THR A 3 47.54 -61.47 -5.53
C THR A 3 47.16 -60.06 -5.05
N MET A 4 47.45 -59.06 -5.88
CA MET A 4 47.06 -57.66 -5.71
C MET A 4 45.54 -57.53 -5.83
N LYS A 5 44.84 -57.19 -4.69
CA LYS A 5 43.42 -56.87 -4.69
C LYS A 5 43.22 -55.46 -5.26
N MET A 6 42.68 -55.42 -6.46
CA MET A 6 42.23 -54.19 -7.09
C MET A 6 40.98 -53.65 -6.41
N TRP A 7 41.09 -52.55 -5.66
CA TRP A 7 40.00 -51.87 -5.00
C TRP A 7 39.28 -51.02 -6.08
N LYS A 8 38.05 -51.41 -6.42
CA LYS A 8 37.22 -50.66 -7.34
C LYS A 8 36.72 -49.38 -6.60
N LEU A 9 37.27 -48.22 -6.97
CA LEU A 9 36.74 -46.90 -6.57
C LEU A 9 35.40 -46.70 -7.28
N LEU A 10 34.30 -46.76 -6.52
CA LEU A 10 33.00 -46.29 -7.00
C LEU A 10 33.00 -44.77 -7.03
N PRO A 11 32.61 -44.13 -8.14
CA PRO A 11 32.46 -42.68 -8.15
C PRO A 11 31.29 -42.27 -7.27
N LEU A 12 31.58 -41.41 -6.30
CA LEU A 12 30.56 -40.73 -5.46
C LEU A 12 29.82 -39.74 -6.35
N VAL A 13 28.62 -40.10 -6.85
CA VAL A 13 27.75 -39.18 -7.57
C VAL A 13 27.10 -38.26 -6.55
N LEU A 14 27.60 -37.02 -6.45
CA LEU A 14 27.01 -35.97 -5.67
C LEU A 14 25.74 -35.50 -6.40
N ILE A 15 24.58 -35.97 -5.97
CA ILE A 15 23.28 -35.48 -6.46
C ILE A 15 23.04 -34.12 -5.80
N LEU A 16 23.33 -33.05 -6.53
CA LEU A 16 22.97 -31.70 -6.11
C LEU A 16 21.46 -31.53 -6.30
N THR A 17 20.69 -31.71 -5.23
CA THR A 17 19.25 -31.41 -5.24
C THR A 17 19.08 -29.90 -5.26
N ILE A 18 18.82 -29.35 -6.44
CA ILE A 18 18.36 -27.95 -6.58
C ILE A 18 16.96 -27.90 -6.00
N ALA A 19 16.81 -27.35 -4.79
CA ALA A 19 15.50 -27.05 -4.25
C ALA A 19 14.78 -26.11 -5.23
N PRO A 20 13.49 -26.33 -5.55
CA PRO A 20 12.76 -25.41 -6.41
C PRO A 20 12.77 -24.04 -5.76
N VAL A 21 13.38 -23.06 -6.40
CA VAL A 21 13.21 -21.64 -6.04
C VAL A 21 11.72 -21.38 -6.19
N GLY A 22 11.04 -21.19 -5.06
CA GLY A 22 9.61 -20.87 -5.07
C GLY A 22 9.42 -19.64 -5.96
N MET A 23 8.78 -19.82 -7.11
CA MET A 23 8.45 -18.71 -8.00
C MET A 23 7.55 -17.75 -7.21
N ALA A 24 8.05 -16.55 -6.93
CA ALA A 24 7.23 -15.51 -6.32
C ALA A 24 5.96 -15.36 -7.17
N GLN A 25 4.80 -15.44 -6.52
CA GLN A 25 3.53 -15.34 -7.23
C GLN A 25 3.38 -13.93 -7.79
N GLU A 26 3.18 -13.81 -9.10
CA GLU A 26 2.99 -12.53 -9.78
C GLU A 26 1.83 -11.75 -9.12
N LEU A 27 2.07 -10.48 -8.78
CA LEU A 27 1.06 -9.61 -8.21
C LEU A 27 -0.04 -9.32 -9.25
N LYS A 28 -1.29 -9.62 -8.88
CA LYS A 28 -2.49 -9.29 -9.66
C LYS A 28 -3.48 -8.54 -8.78
N LYS A 29 -3.96 -7.39 -9.26
CA LYS A 29 -4.99 -6.57 -8.61
C LYS A 29 -6.22 -6.51 -9.52
N GLU A 30 -7.39 -6.84 -8.99
CA GLU A 30 -8.69 -6.76 -9.66
C GLU A 30 -9.56 -5.77 -8.88
N PHE A 31 -9.94 -4.67 -9.53
CA PHE A 31 -10.78 -3.62 -8.95
C PHE A 31 -12.24 -3.91 -9.30
N ILE A 32 -13.05 -4.19 -8.30
CA ILE A 32 -14.44 -4.66 -8.43
C ILE A 32 -15.39 -3.48 -8.22
N ASP A 33 -16.38 -3.36 -9.13
CA ASP A 33 -17.42 -2.32 -9.09
C ASP A 33 -16.83 -0.92 -8.87
N THR A 34 -15.88 -0.56 -9.73
CA THR A 34 -15.23 0.75 -9.66
C THR A 34 -16.24 1.86 -9.99
N GLN A 35 -16.51 2.67 -9.00
CA GLN A 35 -17.38 3.84 -9.09
C GLN A 35 -16.52 5.08 -9.38
N GLY A 36 -16.25 5.33 -10.65
CA GLY A 36 -15.36 6.41 -11.08
C GLY A 36 -15.81 7.80 -10.64
N GLN A 37 -17.12 8.04 -10.51
CA GLN A 37 -17.63 9.31 -9.97
C GLN A 37 -17.32 9.50 -8.50
N GLU A 38 -17.35 8.42 -7.71
CA GLU A 38 -17.05 8.42 -6.27
C GLU A 38 -15.56 8.15 -5.98
N SER A 39 -14.75 7.95 -7.03
CA SER A 39 -13.30 7.71 -6.92
C SER A 39 -12.94 6.54 -6.01
N ARG A 40 -13.76 5.47 -6.02
CA ARG A 40 -13.57 4.26 -5.20
C ARG A 40 -13.98 3.00 -5.94
N SER A 41 -13.48 1.86 -5.48
CA SER A 41 -14.00 0.53 -5.82
C SER A 41 -14.76 -0.04 -4.64
N ALA A 42 -15.74 -0.91 -4.90
CA ALA A 42 -16.45 -1.63 -3.84
C ALA A 42 -15.52 -2.63 -3.15
N ALA A 43 -14.62 -3.25 -3.92
CA ALA A 43 -13.58 -4.14 -3.40
C ALA A 43 -12.35 -4.14 -4.31
N VAL A 44 -11.20 -4.53 -3.76
CA VAL A 44 -10.01 -4.85 -4.53
C VAL A 44 -9.55 -6.25 -4.13
N LYS A 45 -9.54 -7.17 -5.10
CA LYS A 45 -9.04 -8.53 -4.93
C LYS A 45 -7.58 -8.56 -5.32
N VAL A 46 -6.75 -9.12 -4.45
CA VAL A 46 -5.31 -9.20 -4.65
C VAL A 46 -4.85 -10.65 -4.60
N LYS A 47 -3.94 -11.00 -5.49
CA LYS A 47 -3.23 -12.29 -5.52
C LYS A 47 -1.73 -12.02 -5.66
N GLY A 48 -0.93 -12.59 -4.77
CA GLY A 48 0.53 -12.34 -4.70
C GLY A 48 0.87 -10.99 -4.08
N GLY A 49 2.14 -10.65 -4.12
CA GLY A 49 2.69 -9.41 -3.57
C GLY A 49 2.88 -9.39 -2.05
N THR A 50 3.40 -8.30 -1.55
CA THR A 50 3.68 -8.05 -0.13
C THR A 50 2.74 -7.00 0.41
N MET A 51 1.96 -7.31 1.45
CA MET A 51 1.10 -6.35 2.12
C MET A 51 1.92 -5.35 2.94
N LEU A 52 1.59 -4.08 2.80
CA LEU A 52 2.13 -2.98 3.59
C LEU A 52 0.99 -2.24 4.29
N PHE A 53 1.00 -2.27 5.62
CA PHE A 53 0.07 -1.53 6.46
C PHE A 53 0.68 -0.19 6.83
N LEU A 54 0.07 0.90 6.41
CA LEU A 54 0.51 2.24 6.77
C LEU A 54 -0.25 2.73 8.01
N ALA A 55 0.43 3.53 8.81
CA ALA A 55 -0.26 4.28 9.87
C ALA A 55 -1.17 5.36 9.27
N GLY A 56 -2.02 5.96 10.09
CA GLY A 56 -2.77 7.16 9.72
C GLY A 56 -1.83 8.33 9.41
N HIS A 57 -2.09 9.02 8.32
CA HIS A 57 -1.34 10.18 7.87
C HIS A 57 -2.24 11.43 7.92
N THR A 58 -1.78 12.45 8.62
CA THR A 58 -2.39 13.78 8.65
C THR A 58 -1.46 14.82 8.04
N ALA A 59 -1.96 16.01 7.75
CA ALA A 59 -1.15 17.15 7.32
C ALA A 59 -0.26 17.73 8.44
N SER A 60 -0.25 17.11 9.62
CA SER A 60 0.46 17.62 10.81
C SER A 60 1.90 18.01 10.52
N GLN A 61 2.30 19.14 11.12
CA GLN A 61 3.65 19.67 11.09
C GLN A 61 4.36 19.36 12.43
N PRO A 62 5.70 19.48 12.50
CA PRO A 62 6.43 19.28 13.75
C PRO A 62 5.97 20.19 14.89
N ARG A 63 5.53 21.41 14.57
CA ARG A 63 4.98 22.35 15.55
C ARG A 63 3.48 22.12 15.75
N PRO A 64 3.01 21.98 17.00
CA PRO A 64 1.61 21.70 17.30
C PRO A 64 0.63 22.80 16.86
N ASP A 65 1.09 24.05 16.81
CA ASP A 65 0.36 25.26 16.49
C ASP A 65 0.50 25.71 15.03
N ALA A 66 1.16 24.88 14.19
CA ALA A 66 1.33 25.21 12.79
C ALA A 66 -0.02 25.30 12.07
N ASP A 67 -0.20 26.34 11.27
CA ASP A 67 -1.31 26.40 10.32
C ASP A 67 -1.13 25.29 9.27
N LEU A 68 -2.12 24.41 9.17
CA LEU A 68 -2.13 23.29 8.21
C LEU A 68 -2.81 23.68 6.90
N GLY A 69 -3.28 24.91 6.79
CA GLY A 69 -4.01 25.39 5.63
C GLY A 69 -5.43 24.81 5.51
N ASN A 70 -6.06 25.10 4.39
CA ASN A 70 -7.39 24.60 4.06
C ASN A 70 -7.38 23.11 3.67
N PHE A 71 -8.56 22.57 3.35
CA PHE A 71 -8.72 21.17 2.97
C PHE A 71 -7.79 20.74 1.83
N ASP A 72 -7.67 21.54 0.75
CA ASP A 72 -6.84 21.20 -0.42
C ASP A 72 -5.36 21.11 -0.06
N ALA A 73 -4.88 22.03 0.78
CA ALA A 73 -3.51 22.03 1.28
C ALA A 73 -3.24 20.78 2.14
N GLN A 74 -4.18 20.45 3.02
CA GLN A 74 -4.07 19.27 3.89
C GLN A 74 -4.14 17.99 3.07
N PHE A 75 -5.02 17.87 2.08
CA PHE A 75 -5.08 16.72 1.17
C PHE A 75 -3.74 16.48 0.48
N LYS A 76 -3.17 17.51 -0.15
CA LYS A 76 -1.87 17.43 -0.83
C LYS A 76 -0.77 16.98 0.12
N ALA A 77 -0.68 17.58 1.30
CA ALA A 77 0.33 17.23 2.30
C ALA A 77 0.19 15.78 2.81
N VAL A 78 -1.04 15.29 3.01
CA VAL A 78 -1.31 13.91 3.41
C VAL A 78 -0.85 12.93 2.33
N PHE A 79 -1.24 13.14 1.08
CA PHE A 79 -0.87 12.23 -0.01
C PHE A 79 0.62 12.30 -0.35
N GLU A 80 1.28 13.44 -0.20
CA GLU A 80 2.73 13.54 -0.31
C GLU A 80 3.44 12.69 0.76
N LYS A 81 2.98 12.75 2.02
CA LYS A 81 3.53 11.92 3.10
C LYS A 81 3.32 10.43 2.85
N ILE A 82 2.14 10.04 2.37
CA ILE A 82 1.83 8.65 2.00
C ILE A 82 2.76 8.20 0.87
N ALA A 83 2.90 9.00 -0.19
CA ALA A 83 3.80 8.70 -1.31
C ALA A 83 5.25 8.52 -0.85
N ASN A 84 5.74 9.42 0.03
CA ASN A 84 7.08 9.32 0.59
C ASN A 84 7.28 8.06 1.46
N THR A 85 6.25 7.63 2.19
CA THR A 85 6.29 6.39 2.98
C THR A 85 6.33 5.16 2.08
N LEU A 86 5.46 5.13 1.06
CA LEU A 86 5.43 4.05 0.06
C LEU A 86 6.76 3.93 -0.69
N ALA A 87 7.34 5.05 -1.13
CA ALA A 87 8.61 5.07 -1.84
C ALA A 87 9.76 4.46 -1.02
N LYS A 88 9.79 4.67 0.31
CA LYS A 88 10.77 4.04 1.20
C LYS A 88 10.62 2.51 1.27
N ALA A 89 9.42 2.00 0.99
CA ALA A 89 9.13 0.58 0.92
C ALA A 89 9.24 0.01 -0.52
N GLY A 90 9.65 0.81 -1.49
CA GLY A 90 9.75 0.41 -2.89
C GLY A 90 8.44 0.45 -3.67
N GLY A 91 7.40 1.11 -3.14
CA GLY A 91 6.08 1.24 -3.76
C GLY A 91 5.72 2.67 -4.14
N ASN A 92 4.49 2.84 -4.59
CA ASN A 92 3.92 4.12 -5.00
C ASN A 92 2.40 4.16 -4.71
N LEU A 93 1.73 5.27 -5.03
CA LEU A 93 0.30 5.45 -4.73
C LEU A 93 -0.62 4.45 -5.46
N ASP A 94 -0.23 3.93 -6.64
CA ASP A 94 -0.99 2.91 -7.36
C ASP A 94 -0.95 1.52 -6.67
N ASP A 95 -0.10 1.37 -5.66
CA ASP A 95 -0.04 0.15 -4.85
C ASP A 95 -1.07 0.12 -3.73
N ILE A 96 -1.73 1.23 -3.45
CA ILE A 96 -2.80 1.31 -2.46
C ILE A 96 -4.01 0.52 -2.96
N VAL A 97 -4.48 -0.43 -2.14
CA VAL A 97 -5.65 -1.27 -2.44
C VAL A 97 -6.85 -0.93 -1.56
N SER A 98 -6.61 -0.35 -0.40
CA SER A 98 -7.68 0.06 0.53
C SER A 98 -7.26 1.28 1.33
N MET A 99 -8.23 2.11 1.74
CA MET A 99 -8.01 3.21 2.69
C MET A 99 -9.24 3.46 3.55
N SER A 100 -8.98 3.74 4.84
CA SER A 100 -9.92 4.42 5.72
C SER A 100 -9.62 5.91 5.71
N VAL A 101 -10.63 6.72 5.46
CA VAL A 101 -10.54 8.19 5.40
C VAL A 101 -11.36 8.76 6.55
N PHE A 102 -10.68 9.31 7.54
CA PHE A 102 -11.30 9.96 8.68
C PHE A 102 -11.37 11.46 8.39
N LEU A 103 -12.56 12.02 8.52
CA LEU A 103 -12.85 13.44 8.31
C LEU A 103 -13.48 14.03 9.57
N THR A 104 -13.17 15.26 9.90
CA THR A 104 -13.87 15.99 10.97
C THR A 104 -15.24 16.51 10.53
N ASP A 105 -15.55 16.43 9.24
CA ASP A 105 -16.83 16.80 8.65
C ASP A 105 -17.00 16.06 7.31
N LEU A 106 -18.00 15.19 7.19
CA LEU A 106 -18.28 14.43 5.97
C LEU A 106 -18.73 15.29 4.77
N ARG A 107 -19.06 16.57 4.99
CA ARG A 107 -19.31 17.51 3.87
C ARG A 107 -18.09 17.70 2.98
N TYR A 108 -16.90 17.37 3.44
CA TYR A 108 -15.67 17.32 2.63
C TYR A 108 -15.55 16.09 1.71
N THR A 109 -16.40 15.07 1.86
CA THR A 109 -16.32 13.85 1.04
C THR A 109 -16.34 14.12 -0.47
N PRO A 110 -17.25 14.95 -1.03
CA PRO A 110 -17.23 15.24 -2.47
C PRO A 110 -15.94 15.93 -2.93
N GLN A 111 -15.37 16.81 -2.12
CA GLN A 111 -14.11 17.49 -2.42
C GLN A 111 -12.94 16.48 -2.39
N PHE A 112 -12.89 15.60 -1.39
CA PHE A 112 -11.92 14.52 -1.33
C PHE A 112 -11.98 13.64 -2.56
N GLN A 113 -13.18 13.16 -2.94
CA GLN A 113 -13.39 12.31 -4.12
C GLN A 113 -12.95 12.99 -5.41
N LYS A 114 -13.22 14.29 -5.56
CA LYS A 114 -12.76 15.07 -6.71
C LYS A 114 -11.23 15.08 -6.81
N MET A 115 -10.53 15.34 -5.71
CA MET A 115 -9.08 15.39 -5.68
C MET A 115 -8.45 13.99 -5.81
N ALA A 116 -9.10 12.97 -5.27
CA ALA A 116 -8.65 11.57 -5.38
C ALA A 116 -8.61 11.08 -6.84
N LYS A 117 -9.42 11.63 -7.75
CA LYS A 117 -9.36 11.32 -9.20
C LYS A 117 -8.02 11.68 -9.82
N ASP A 118 -7.41 12.78 -9.36
CA ASP A 118 -6.10 13.21 -9.87
C ASP A 118 -4.97 12.31 -9.34
N VAL A 119 -5.17 11.70 -8.16
CA VAL A 119 -4.21 10.78 -7.53
C VAL A 119 -4.28 9.39 -8.17
N PHE A 120 -5.47 8.79 -8.24
CA PHE A 120 -5.64 7.37 -8.62
C PHE A 120 -6.04 7.16 -10.08
N LYS A 121 -6.51 8.21 -10.75
CA LYS A 121 -6.94 8.20 -12.17
C LYS A 121 -7.99 7.15 -12.51
N LYS A 122 -7.68 5.85 -12.50
CA LYS A 122 -8.59 4.76 -12.87
C LYS A 122 -8.60 3.58 -11.89
N ASN A 123 -7.55 3.40 -11.13
CA ASN A 123 -7.41 2.25 -10.20
C ASN A 123 -7.73 2.71 -8.78
N PHE A 124 -9.01 2.98 -8.54
CA PHE A 124 -9.44 3.50 -7.25
C PHE A 124 -9.41 2.40 -6.18
N PRO A 125 -8.73 2.62 -5.04
CA PRO A 125 -8.78 1.69 -3.92
C PRO A 125 -10.19 1.55 -3.34
N ALA A 126 -10.43 0.49 -2.58
CA ALA A 126 -11.62 0.41 -1.73
C ALA A 126 -11.50 1.48 -0.64
N MET A 127 -12.53 2.33 -0.49
CA MET A 127 -12.49 3.44 0.48
C MET A 127 -13.71 3.44 1.39
N THR A 128 -13.47 3.77 2.65
CA THR A 128 -14.51 4.06 3.64
C THR A 128 -14.29 5.44 4.21
N PHE A 129 -15.33 6.28 4.22
CA PHE A 129 -15.32 7.59 4.85
C PHE A 129 -15.98 7.50 6.23
N ILE A 130 -15.32 8.09 7.23
CA ILE A 130 -15.73 8.03 8.63
C ILE A 130 -15.64 9.44 9.20
N GLU A 131 -16.75 9.93 9.75
CA GLU A 131 -16.71 11.17 10.51
C GLU A 131 -16.23 10.90 11.93
N VAL A 132 -15.33 11.76 12.40
CA VAL A 132 -14.78 11.70 13.75
C VAL A 132 -14.89 13.07 14.40
N SER A 133 -15.11 13.09 15.72
CA SER A 133 -15.20 14.34 16.47
C SER A 133 -13.88 15.11 16.49
N HIS A 134 -12.74 14.40 16.52
CA HIS A 134 -11.39 14.98 16.60
C HIS A 134 -10.38 14.03 15.95
N LEU A 135 -9.30 14.62 15.49
CA LEU A 135 -8.06 13.92 15.13
C LEU A 135 -6.98 14.25 16.17
N ALA A 136 -5.88 13.52 16.15
CA ALA A 136 -4.78 13.71 17.10
C ALA A 136 -4.20 15.14 17.10
N ARG A 137 -4.36 15.85 15.99
CA ARG A 137 -4.03 17.29 15.87
C ARG A 137 -5.31 18.09 15.69
N PRO A 138 -5.59 19.10 16.53
CA PRO A 138 -6.83 19.88 16.46
C PRO A 138 -7.06 20.60 15.13
N GLN A 139 -5.99 20.98 14.43
CA GLN A 139 -6.07 21.66 13.13
C GLN A 139 -6.24 20.69 11.95
N SER A 140 -6.11 19.38 12.16
CA SER A 140 -6.27 18.38 11.09
C SER A 140 -7.74 18.24 10.74
N ILE A 141 -8.05 18.32 9.45
CA ILE A 141 -9.39 18.12 8.89
C ILE A 141 -9.56 16.66 8.46
N MET A 142 -8.45 16.01 8.08
CA MET A 142 -8.44 14.64 7.60
C MET A 142 -7.28 13.82 8.14
N GLU A 143 -7.50 12.50 8.19
CA GLU A 143 -6.48 11.47 8.35
C GLU A 143 -6.77 10.34 7.37
N VAL A 144 -5.75 9.82 6.71
CA VAL A 144 -5.88 8.71 5.76
C VAL A 144 -5.00 7.57 6.21
N GLN A 145 -5.59 6.38 6.36
CA GLN A 145 -4.90 5.14 6.71
C GLN A 145 -4.99 4.15 5.54
N PRO A 146 -3.94 4.03 4.71
CA PRO A 146 -3.94 3.13 3.57
C PRO A 146 -3.37 1.75 3.90
N ILE A 147 -3.79 0.77 3.08
CA ILE A 147 -3.16 -0.53 2.93
C ILE A 147 -2.72 -0.65 1.48
N ALA A 148 -1.46 -0.99 1.27
CA ALA A 148 -0.88 -1.20 -0.06
C ALA A 148 -0.44 -2.65 -0.25
N VAL A 149 -0.32 -3.08 -1.51
CA VAL A 149 0.27 -4.37 -1.87
C VAL A 149 1.30 -4.15 -2.96
N LEU A 150 2.55 -4.40 -2.58
CA LEU A 150 3.74 -4.21 -3.41
C LEU A 150 4.04 -5.49 -4.22
N PRO A 151 4.69 -5.36 -5.39
CA PRO A 151 5.17 -6.52 -6.17
C PRO A 151 6.09 -7.44 -5.42
#